data_a365a2154b688bba852eea6692d4df2e
#
_entry.id   a365a2154b688bba852eea6692d4df2e
#
_cell.length_a   1.000
_cell.length_b   1.000
_cell.length_c   1.000
_cell.angle_alpha   90.00
_cell.angle_beta   90.00
_cell.angle_gamma   90.00
#
_symmetry.space_group_name_H-M   'P 1'
#
loop_
_entity.id
_entity.type
_entity.pdbx_description
1 polymer ?
#
loop_
_entity_poly.entity_id
_entity_poly.type
_entity_poly.pdbx_seq_one_letter_code
_entity_poly.pdbx_strand_id
1 'polypeptide(L)'
;MRKVVICGQSQLTTAVIKTLIESSLPLELSILSSDVPAEASLDLLSQMGHNPIVKLTAKGWGEVDALVVTDFGDATGSDFQQTMLEQLRKVMSTAMAAGFQGKVLIAAHEDAVLTYFAQRFSGLAKETVIGLGTFGLSACFERLASSALKVPRRQVTAYAVGTASQPVLLWSRAYVAATPLLALLPPVDGMANPLLTQVSEAVSEYAQGEAAIFWPALVQRVLAGFFWSAFISTVNGDFGCCRLVDPRVDQ
;
A
#
# COMPACT_ATOMS: atom_id res chain seq x y z
N MET A 1 17.87 3.36 12.58
CA MET A 1 17.17 3.32 11.27
C MET A 1 16.43 1.99 11.19
N ARG A 2 15.30 1.95 10.48
CA ARG A 2 14.55 0.70 10.27
C ARG A 2 15.01 0.06 8.97
N LYS A 3 15.25 -1.25 9.00
CA LYS A 3 15.75 -2.01 7.85
C LYS A 3 14.60 -2.51 7.00
N VAL A 4 14.53 -2.06 5.75
CA VAL A 4 13.49 -2.41 4.79
C VAL A 4 14.11 -3.05 3.56
N VAL A 5 13.64 -4.25 3.24
CA VAL A 5 14.02 -4.96 2.01
C VAL A 5 12.92 -4.76 0.98
N ILE A 6 13.29 -4.38 -0.24
CA ILE A 6 12.38 -4.22 -1.37
C ILE A 6 12.69 -5.29 -2.40
N CYS A 7 11.65 -5.99 -2.83
CA CYS A 7 11.75 -7.09 -3.75
C CYS A 7 10.77 -6.92 -4.91
N GLY A 8 11.27 -6.98 -6.15
CA GLY A 8 10.48 -6.83 -7.37
C GLY A 8 11.31 -6.37 -8.55
N GLN A 9 10.73 -6.42 -9.76
CA GLN A 9 11.41 -6.12 -11.04
C GLN A 9 10.47 -5.38 -11.99
N SER A 10 9.95 -4.23 -11.57
CA SER A 10 9.00 -3.45 -12.36
C SER A 10 9.29 -1.94 -12.26
N GLN A 11 8.63 -1.16 -13.10
CA GLN A 11 8.66 0.30 -12.97
C GLN A 11 8.11 0.75 -11.61
N LEU A 12 7.11 0.02 -11.09
CA LEU A 12 6.58 0.25 -9.76
C LEU A 12 7.65 0.06 -8.67
N THR A 13 8.45 -1.00 -8.76
CA THR A 13 9.57 -1.24 -7.84
C THR A 13 10.50 -0.04 -7.79
N THR A 14 10.90 0.45 -8.95
CA THR A 14 11.78 1.63 -9.08
C THR A 14 11.14 2.87 -8.47
N ALA A 15 9.84 3.10 -8.70
CA ALA A 15 9.11 4.23 -8.14
C ALA A 15 9.01 4.15 -6.60
N VAL A 16 8.76 2.95 -6.06
CA VAL A 16 8.76 2.70 -4.60
C VAL A 16 10.14 3.00 -4.00
N ILE A 17 11.21 2.48 -4.61
CA ILE A 17 12.57 2.71 -4.12
C ILE A 17 12.89 4.21 -4.10
N LYS A 18 12.64 4.94 -5.20
CA LYS A 18 12.88 6.40 -5.27
C LYS A 18 12.11 7.16 -4.19
N THR A 19 10.83 6.86 -4.01
CA THR A 19 9.99 7.49 -2.99
C THR A 19 10.53 7.22 -1.57
N LEU A 20 11.01 6.01 -1.31
CA LEU A 20 11.56 5.67 0.01
C LEU A 20 12.95 6.28 0.25
N ILE A 21 13.78 6.43 -0.78
CA ILE A 21 15.07 7.14 -0.68
C ILE A 21 14.84 8.61 -0.27
N GLU A 22 13.86 9.28 -0.88
CA GLU A 22 13.54 10.68 -0.62
C GLU A 22 12.69 10.88 0.64
N SER A 23 12.18 9.80 1.21
CA SER A 23 11.32 9.84 2.39
C SER A 23 12.07 10.38 3.62
N SER A 24 11.39 11.17 4.43
CA SER A 24 11.87 11.61 5.74
C SER A 24 11.86 10.52 6.83
N LEU A 25 11.34 9.32 6.52
CA LEU A 25 11.40 8.18 7.43
C LEU A 25 12.85 7.70 7.55
N PRO A 26 13.39 7.47 8.76
CA PRO A 26 14.76 7.01 8.94
C PRO A 26 14.90 5.51 8.60
N LEU A 27 15.07 5.21 7.30
CA LEU A 27 15.13 3.87 6.73
C LEU A 27 16.55 3.52 6.26
N GLU A 28 16.89 2.24 6.32
CA GLU A 28 17.99 1.60 5.63
C GLU A 28 17.38 0.65 4.61
N LEU A 29 17.63 0.90 3.33
CA LEU A 29 16.98 0.17 2.23
C LEU A 29 17.91 -0.91 1.68
N SER A 30 17.37 -2.08 1.42
CA SER A 30 18.07 -3.13 0.68
C SER A 30 17.21 -3.60 -0.48
N ILE A 31 17.82 -3.81 -1.64
CA ILE A 31 17.13 -4.19 -2.87
C ILE A 31 17.48 -5.64 -3.19
N LEU A 32 16.44 -6.47 -3.36
CA LEU A 32 16.56 -7.84 -3.83
C LEU A 32 16.05 -7.92 -5.28
N SER A 33 16.83 -7.44 -6.20
CA SER A 33 16.56 -7.60 -7.63
C SER A 33 17.88 -7.66 -8.38
N SER A 34 18.04 -8.66 -9.24
CA SER A 34 19.21 -8.79 -10.09
C SER A 34 19.18 -7.88 -11.33
N ASP A 35 18.02 -7.29 -11.63
CA ASP A 35 17.79 -6.57 -12.91
C ASP A 35 17.12 -5.21 -12.72
N VAL A 36 17.37 -4.50 -11.61
CA VAL A 36 16.90 -3.12 -11.53
C VAL A 36 17.68 -2.29 -12.54
N PRO A 37 17.04 -1.80 -13.62
CA PRO A 37 17.72 -0.92 -14.55
C PRO A 37 18.23 0.28 -13.79
N ALA A 38 19.56 0.46 -13.80
CA ALA A 38 20.23 1.57 -13.16
C ALA A 38 20.48 1.44 -11.63
N GLU A 39 21.01 0.31 -11.15
CA GLU A 39 21.59 0.23 -9.80
C GLU A 39 22.50 1.45 -9.53
N ALA A 40 23.33 1.84 -10.51
CA ALA A 40 24.20 3.01 -10.40
C ALA A 40 23.43 4.33 -10.20
N SER A 41 22.28 4.51 -10.85
CA SER A 41 21.45 5.72 -10.68
C SER A 41 20.72 5.74 -9.34
N LEU A 42 20.30 4.59 -8.85
CA LEU A 42 19.67 4.46 -7.53
C LEU A 42 20.69 4.64 -6.41
N ASP A 43 21.91 4.13 -6.60
CA ASP A 43 23.01 4.32 -5.66
C ASP A 43 23.37 5.80 -5.56
N LEU A 44 23.52 6.50 -6.70
CA LEU A 44 23.74 7.94 -6.71
C LEU A 44 22.60 8.70 -6.04
N LEU A 45 21.35 8.34 -6.32
CA LEU A 45 20.18 8.97 -5.70
C LEU A 45 20.19 8.75 -4.18
N SER A 46 20.59 7.56 -3.71
CA SER A 46 20.66 7.26 -2.28
C SER A 46 21.72 8.10 -1.55
N GLN A 47 22.81 8.46 -2.23
CA GLN A 47 23.84 9.36 -1.68
C GLN A 47 23.35 10.80 -1.56
N MET A 48 22.39 11.21 -2.38
CA MET A 48 21.79 12.55 -2.36
C MET A 48 20.51 12.60 -1.51
N GLY A 49 19.87 11.47 -1.28
CA GLY A 49 18.61 11.35 -0.55
C GLY A 49 18.77 11.21 0.96
N HIS A 50 17.68 10.95 1.65
CA HIS A 50 17.67 10.81 3.10
C HIS A 50 18.03 9.40 3.57
N ASN A 51 17.76 8.38 2.75
CA ASN A 51 17.87 6.98 3.13
C ASN A 51 18.88 6.24 2.26
N PRO A 52 19.90 5.58 2.87
CA PRO A 52 20.92 4.86 2.13
C PRO A 52 20.41 3.52 1.60
N ILE A 53 20.95 3.09 0.47
CA ILE A 53 20.84 1.72 -0.01
C ILE A 53 22.03 0.93 0.50
N VAL A 54 21.76 -0.18 1.19
CA VAL A 54 22.77 -1.05 1.78
C VAL A 54 22.57 -2.47 1.23
N LYS A 55 23.68 -3.13 0.90
CA LYS A 55 23.63 -4.50 0.41
C LYS A 55 23.21 -5.46 1.52
N LEU A 56 22.13 -6.20 1.30
CA LEU A 56 21.65 -7.21 2.25
C LEU A 56 22.62 -8.41 2.26
N THR A 57 23.10 -8.75 3.44
CA THR A 57 23.89 -9.98 3.63
C THR A 57 23.00 -11.15 4.03
N ALA A 58 23.43 -12.39 3.78
CA ALA A 58 22.66 -13.57 4.14
C ALA A 58 22.29 -13.64 5.63
N LYS A 59 23.13 -13.10 6.50
CA LYS A 59 22.86 -13.01 7.95
C LYS A 59 22.01 -11.79 8.36
N GLY A 60 21.83 -10.84 7.47
CA GLY A 60 21.12 -9.59 7.76
C GLY A 60 19.60 -9.73 7.84
N TRP A 61 19.02 -10.82 7.35
CA TRP A 61 17.58 -11.03 7.32
C TRP A 61 16.90 -11.02 8.69
N GLY A 62 17.57 -11.53 9.72
CA GLY A 62 17.02 -11.52 11.09
C GLY A 62 16.87 -10.11 11.68
N GLU A 63 17.50 -9.11 11.08
CA GLU A 63 17.42 -7.71 11.52
C GLU A 63 16.48 -6.86 10.63
N VAL A 64 15.89 -7.46 9.60
CA VAL A 64 14.97 -6.76 8.69
C VAL A 64 13.63 -6.55 9.38
N ASP A 65 13.22 -5.30 9.46
CA ASP A 65 11.94 -4.90 10.08
C ASP A 65 10.76 -5.09 9.13
N ALA A 66 10.95 -4.85 7.83
CA ALA A 66 9.91 -5.03 6.83
C ALA A 66 10.45 -5.51 5.47
N LEU A 67 9.67 -6.37 4.83
CA LEU A 67 9.87 -6.83 3.46
C LEU A 67 8.73 -6.26 2.61
N VAL A 68 9.06 -5.47 1.59
CA VAL A 68 8.12 -4.94 0.60
C VAL A 68 8.25 -5.76 -0.68
N VAL A 69 7.18 -6.39 -1.09
CA VAL A 69 7.12 -7.15 -2.35
C VAL A 69 6.29 -6.36 -3.35
N THR A 70 6.89 -6.09 -4.50
CA THR A 70 6.26 -5.44 -5.64
C THR A 70 6.20 -6.41 -6.82
N ASP A 71 5.77 -5.97 -8.00
CA ASP A 71 5.66 -6.83 -9.16
C ASP A 71 7.02 -7.35 -9.66
N PHE A 72 7.05 -8.60 -10.10
CA PHE A 72 8.17 -9.25 -10.77
C PHE A 72 7.90 -9.36 -12.27
N GLY A 73 7.96 -8.24 -12.97
CA GLY A 73 7.73 -8.17 -14.41
C GLY A 73 6.48 -7.37 -14.78
N ASP A 74 6.08 -7.47 -16.04
CA ASP A 74 4.92 -6.76 -16.58
C ASP A 74 3.61 -7.43 -16.18
N ALA A 75 2.69 -6.67 -15.59
CA ALA A 75 1.39 -7.14 -15.12
C ALA A 75 0.43 -7.58 -16.26
N THR A 76 0.79 -7.32 -17.51
CA THR A 76 -0.03 -7.65 -18.70
C THR A 76 0.27 -9.02 -19.31
N GLY A 77 1.29 -9.72 -18.81
CA GLY A 77 1.67 -11.04 -19.33
C GLY A 77 0.70 -12.16 -18.93
N SER A 78 0.42 -13.12 -19.82
CA SER A 78 -0.45 -14.26 -19.55
C SER A 78 0.01 -15.12 -18.37
N ASP A 79 1.31 -15.16 -18.13
CA ASP A 79 1.94 -15.99 -17.10
C ASP A 79 2.33 -15.16 -15.86
N PHE A 80 1.86 -13.91 -15.79
CA PHE A 80 2.22 -12.98 -14.72
C PHE A 80 1.94 -13.55 -13.33
N GLN A 81 0.73 -14.08 -13.12
CA GLN A 81 0.33 -14.59 -11.81
C GLN A 81 1.18 -15.79 -11.37
N GLN A 82 1.51 -16.70 -12.29
CA GLN A 82 2.36 -17.84 -11.99
C GLN A 82 3.79 -17.38 -11.66
N THR A 83 4.35 -16.49 -12.46
CA THR A 83 5.68 -15.90 -12.23
C THR A 83 5.75 -15.20 -10.88
N MET A 84 4.73 -14.41 -10.55
CA MET A 84 4.63 -13.73 -9.26
C MET A 84 4.62 -14.71 -8.09
N LEU A 85 3.85 -15.80 -8.17
CA LEU A 85 3.78 -16.81 -7.11
C LEU A 85 5.09 -17.57 -6.95
N GLU A 86 5.77 -17.91 -8.04
CA GLU A 86 7.07 -18.59 -8.00
C GLU A 86 8.16 -17.71 -7.38
N GLN A 87 8.23 -16.45 -7.77
CA GLN A 87 9.18 -15.50 -7.20
C GLN A 87 8.88 -15.20 -5.74
N LEU A 88 7.61 -14.98 -5.40
CA LEU A 88 7.18 -14.80 -4.02
C LEU A 88 7.60 -15.99 -3.15
N ARG A 89 7.37 -17.21 -3.61
CA ARG A 89 7.78 -18.44 -2.90
C ARG A 89 9.28 -18.48 -2.65
N LYS A 90 10.10 -18.15 -3.66
CA LYS A 90 11.57 -18.11 -3.54
C LYS A 90 12.00 -17.08 -2.49
N VAL A 91 11.45 -15.87 -2.57
CA VAL A 91 11.76 -14.78 -1.63
C VAL A 91 11.36 -15.16 -0.21
N MET A 92 10.13 -15.65 0.00
CA MET A 92 9.66 -16.06 1.32
C MET A 92 10.51 -17.21 1.89
N SER A 93 10.81 -18.24 1.08
CA SER A 93 11.64 -19.35 1.51
C SER A 93 13.05 -18.88 1.93
N THR A 94 13.66 -17.98 1.16
CA THR A 94 14.99 -17.43 1.48
C THR A 94 14.95 -16.59 2.76
N ALA A 95 13.96 -15.72 2.89
CA ALA A 95 13.81 -14.86 4.06
C ALA A 95 13.60 -15.67 5.34
N MET A 96 12.68 -16.66 5.30
CA MET A 96 12.37 -17.51 6.45
C MET A 96 13.56 -18.40 6.85
N ALA A 97 14.26 -18.99 5.88
CA ALA A 97 15.46 -19.78 6.14
C ALA A 97 16.59 -18.95 6.79
N ALA A 98 16.63 -17.66 6.51
CA ALA A 98 17.59 -16.72 7.08
C ALA A 98 17.10 -16.02 8.37
N GLY A 99 15.96 -16.44 8.93
CA GLY A 99 15.46 -15.98 10.24
C GLY A 99 14.69 -14.68 10.22
N PHE A 100 14.09 -14.28 9.09
CA PHE A 100 13.22 -13.11 9.01
C PHE A 100 11.97 -13.26 9.89
N GLN A 101 11.67 -12.23 10.69
CA GLN A 101 10.49 -12.16 11.56
C GLN A 101 9.78 -10.80 11.48
N GLY A 102 10.13 -9.98 10.50
CA GLY A 102 9.56 -8.67 10.29
C GLY A 102 8.14 -8.71 9.69
N LYS A 103 7.67 -7.56 9.26
CA LYS A 103 6.38 -7.41 8.58
C LYS A 103 6.55 -7.55 7.07
N VAL A 104 5.56 -8.15 6.41
CA VAL A 104 5.53 -8.26 4.94
C VAL A 104 4.45 -7.34 4.40
N LEU A 105 4.82 -6.49 3.44
CA LEU A 105 3.91 -5.61 2.72
C LEU A 105 3.89 -6.02 1.25
N ILE A 106 2.73 -6.40 0.75
CA ILE A 106 2.51 -6.73 -0.66
C ILE A 106 1.96 -5.50 -1.36
N ALA A 107 2.71 -4.98 -2.32
CA ALA A 107 2.38 -3.81 -3.13
C ALA A 107 2.46 -4.20 -4.62
N ALA A 108 1.58 -5.09 -5.05
CA ALA A 108 1.57 -5.70 -6.37
C ALA A 108 0.14 -5.75 -6.95
N HIS A 109 0.01 -5.91 -8.28
CA HIS A 109 -1.29 -5.91 -8.95
C HIS A 109 -2.25 -6.99 -8.43
N GLU A 110 -1.74 -8.18 -8.14
CA GLU A 110 -2.51 -9.30 -7.58
C GLU A 110 -2.34 -9.43 -6.06
N ASP A 111 -2.36 -8.30 -5.35
CA ASP A 111 -2.01 -8.22 -3.94
C ASP A 111 -2.85 -9.14 -3.03
N ALA A 112 -4.13 -9.31 -3.31
CA ALA A 112 -5.01 -10.18 -2.52
C ALA A 112 -4.56 -11.65 -2.54
N VAL A 113 -4.27 -12.17 -3.75
CA VAL A 113 -3.78 -13.54 -3.96
C VAL A 113 -2.38 -13.69 -3.36
N LEU A 114 -1.50 -12.73 -3.64
CA LEU A 114 -0.12 -12.75 -3.16
C LEU A 114 -0.03 -12.65 -1.63
N THR A 115 -0.88 -11.83 -0.99
CA THR A 115 -0.94 -11.73 0.48
C THR A 115 -1.34 -13.06 1.11
N TYR A 116 -2.34 -13.74 0.54
CA TYR A 116 -2.74 -15.07 1.00
C TYR A 116 -1.60 -16.09 0.91
N PHE A 117 -0.92 -16.14 -0.24
CA PHE A 117 0.20 -17.07 -0.44
C PHE A 117 1.45 -16.66 0.36
N ALA A 118 1.73 -15.36 0.51
CA ALA A 118 2.84 -14.88 1.35
C ALA A 118 2.68 -15.36 2.81
N GLN A 119 1.48 -15.26 3.36
CA GLN A 119 1.17 -15.76 4.69
C GLN A 119 1.36 -17.29 4.79
N ARG A 120 0.94 -18.04 3.76
CA ARG A 120 1.11 -19.50 3.70
C ARG A 120 2.58 -19.93 3.56
N PHE A 121 3.35 -19.23 2.74
CA PHE A 121 4.76 -19.56 2.50
C PHE A 121 5.66 -19.16 3.67
N SER A 122 5.31 -18.08 4.37
CA SER A 122 6.10 -17.60 5.50
C SER A 122 5.74 -18.26 6.83
N GLY A 123 4.50 -18.69 7.00
CA GLY A 123 3.99 -19.14 8.30
C GLY A 123 3.90 -18.02 9.36
N LEU A 124 4.10 -16.77 8.97
CA LEU A 124 3.99 -15.60 9.85
C LEU A 124 2.53 -15.39 10.31
N ALA A 125 2.33 -14.67 11.39
CA ALA A 125 1.00 -14.27 11.85
C ALA A 125 0.29 -13.41 10.80
N LYS A 126 -1.04 -13.51 10.72
CA LYS A 126 -1.83 -12.78 9.70
C LYS A 126 -1.63 -11.27 9.78
N GLU A 127 -1.46 -10.75 10.97
CA GLU A 127 -1.30 -9.33 11.28
C GLU A 127 0.06 -8.77 10.78
N THR A 128 0.99 -9.65 10.45
CA THR A 128 2.32 -9.27 9.97
C THR A 128 2.44 -9.31 8.44
N VAL A 129 1.46 -9.89 7.74
CA VAL A 129 1.43 -9.97 6.27
C VAL A 129 0.26 -9.15 5.75
N ILE A 130 0.53 -8.05 5.10
CA ILE A 130 -0.46 -7.05 4.70
C ILE A 130 -0.33 -6.75 3.21
N GLY A 131 -1.47 -6.75 2.50
CA GLY A 131 -1.58 -6.23 1.14
C GLY A 131 -2.02 -4.77 1.16
N LEU A 132 -1.67 -4.00 0.15
CA LEU A 132 -2.19 -2.63 -0.02
C LEU A 132 -3.68 -2.62 -0.31
N GLY A 133 -4.20 -3.63 -1.02
CA GLY A 133 -5.62 -3.81 -1.29
C GLY A 133 -6.30 -2.57 -1.86
N THR A 134 -7.47 -2.31 -1.33
CA THR A 134 -8.30 -1.15 -1.70
C THR A 134 -7.96 0.12 -0.91
N PHE A 135 -6.81 0.16 -0.24
CA PHE A 135 -6.41 1.31 0.57
C PHE A 135 -6.31 2.61 -0.25
N GLY A 136 -5.69 2.53 -1.44
CA GLY A 136 -5.61 3.65 -2.37
C GLY A 136 -6.98 4.08 -2.88
N LEU A 137 -7.86 3.14 -3.16
CA LEU A 137 -9.22 3.40 -3.62
C LEU A 137 -10.10 4.04 -2.53
N SER A 138 -9.89 3.66 -1.27
CA SER A 138 -10.53 4.34 -0.13
C SER A 138 -10.11 5.81 -0.05
N ALA A 139 -8.81 6.10 -0.21
CA ALA A 139 -8.30 7.46 -0.23
C ALA A 139 -8.80 8.26 -1.46
N CYS A 140 -8.98 7.61 -2.61
CA CYS A 140 -9.61 8.21 -3.79
C CYS A 140 -11.08 8.52 -3.54
N PHE A 141 -11.82 7.59 -2.96
CA PHE A 141 -13.21 7.77 -2.57
C PHE A 141 -13.38 8.96 -1.61
N GLU A 142 -12.58 9.06 -0.55
CA GLU A 142 -12.59 10.20 0.36
C GLU A 142 -12.35 11.52 -0.37
N ARG A 143 -11.39 11.56 -1.30
CA ARG A 143 -11.08 12.75 -2.08
C ARG A 143 -12.24 13.19 -2.99
N LEU A 144 -12.80 12.24 -3.72
CA LEU A 144 -13.91 12.52 -4.64
C LEU A 144 -15.18 12.95 -3.91
N ALA A 145 -15.52 12.27 -2.81
CA ALA A 145 -16.64 12.64 -1.97
C ALA A 145 -16.44 14.03 -1.34
N SER A 146 -15.25 14.34 -0.86
CA SER A 146 -14.88 15.65 -0.31
C SER A 146 -15.05 16.76 -1.35
N SER A 147 -14.58 16.53 -2.58
CA SER A 147 -14.71 17.49 -3.68
C SER A 147 -16.17 17.72 -4.07
N ALA A 148 -16.95 16.65 -4.18
CA ALA A 148 -18.36 16.71 -4.57
C ALA A 148 -19.23 17.43 -3.51
N LEU A 149 -18.94 17.20 -2.23
CA LEU A 149 -19.65 17.83 -1.11
C LEU A 149 -19.07 19.19 -0.71
N LYS A 150 -17.94 19.61 -1.33
CA LYS A 150 -17.23 20.86 -1.00
C LYS A 150 -16.84 20.96 0.48
N VAL A 151 -16.44 19.85 1.08
CA VAL A 151 -15.98 19.76 2.47
C VAL A 151 -14.48 19.41 2.51
N PRO A 152 -13.75 19.78 3.58
CA PRO A 152 -12.35 19.41 3.71
C PRO A 152 -12.19 17.88 3.75
N ARG A 153 -11.23 17.33 2.97
CA ARG A 153 -10.98 15.89 2.89
C ARG A 153 -10.78 15.22 4.27
N ARG A 154 -10.10 15.92 5.19
CA ARG A 154 -9.87 15.43 6.55
C ARG A 154 -11.13 15.15 7.38
N GLN A 155 -12.28 15.69 6.94
CA GLN A 155 -13.57 15.45 7.58
C GLN A 155 -14.32 14.27 6.96
N VAL A 156 -13.87 13.78 5.80
CA VAL A 156 -14.49 12.65 5.11
C VAL A 156 -13.79 11.36 5.51
N THR A 157 -14.55 10.39 5.95
CA THR A 157 -14.12 9.02 6.19
C THR A 157 -14.94 8.10 5.31
N ALA A 158 -14.29 7.38 4.41
CA ALA A 158 -14.95 6.50 3.47
C ALA A 158 -14.07 5.29 3.14
N TYR A 159 -14.69 4.15 2.88
CA TYR A 159 -13.99 2.89 2.67
C TYR A 159 -14.40 2.23 1.36
N ALA A 160 -13.43 1.74 0.63
CA ALA A 160 -13.61 0.77 -0.43
C ALA A 160 -13.14 -0.59 0.07
N VAL A 161 -13.87 -1.65 -0.25
CA VAL A 161 -13.53 -3.05 0.08
C VAL A 161 -13.56 -3.90 -1.18
N GLY A 162 -13.15 -5.15 -1.09
CA GLY A 162 -13.04 -6.07 -2.22
C GLY A 162 -11.62 -6.15 -2.75
N THR A 163 -11.48 -6.31 -4.06
CA THR A 163 -10.19 -6.33 -4.74
C THR A 163 -9.89 -4.98 -5.42
N ALA A 164 -8.64 -4.73 -5.77
CA ALA A 164 -8.28 -3.53 -6.51
C ALA A 164 -9.00 -3.45 -7.88
N SER A 165 -9.24 -4.59 -8.53
CA SER A 165 -9.95 -4.68 -9.81
C SER A 165 -11.48 -4.59 -9.70
N GLN A 166 -12.04 -4.94 -8.54
CA GLN A 166 -13.49 -4.93 -8.28
C GLN A 166 -13.79 -4.29 -6.91
N PRO A 167 -13.62 -2.98 -6.78
CA PRO A 167 -13.87 -2.30 -5.53
C PRO A 167 -15.37 -2.13 -5.26
N VAL A 168 -15.76 -2.29 -4.01
CA VAL A 168 -17.10 -1.98 -3.51
C VAL A 168 -17.00 -0.81 -2.54
N LEU A 169 -17.67 0.30 -2.87
CA LEU A 169 -17.70 1.49 -2.03
C LEU A 169 -18.72 1.32 -0.89
N LEU A 170 -18.26 1.45 0.35
CA LEU A 170 -19.13 1.33 1.52
C LEU A 170 -19.81 2.66 1.84
N TRP A 171 -20.81 3.04 1.04
CA TRP A 171 -21.58 4.26 1.24
C TRP A 171 -22.25 4.34 2.62
N SER A 172 -22.73 3.23 3.13
CA SER A 172 -23.36 3.12 4.45
C SER A 172 -22.38 3.39 5.61
N ARG A 173 -21.09 3.32 5.35
CA ARG A 173 -19.99 3.57 6.29
C ARG A 173 -19.20 4.83 5.95
N ALA A 174 -19.71 5.66 5.04
CA ALA A 174 -19.10 6.93 4.70
C ALA A 174 -19.69 8.05 5.58
N TYR A 175 -18.82 8.87 6.14
CA TYR A 175 -19.16 9.95 7.07
C TYR A 175 -18.46 11.25 6.68
N VAL A 176 -19.12 12.37 6.97
CA VAL A 176 -18.49 13.70 7.02
C VAL A 176 -18.52 14.14 8.48
N ALA A 177 -17.37 14.18 9.12
CA ALA A 177 -17.23 14.27 10.57
C ALA A 177 -18.08 13.17 11.28
N ALA A 178 -19.10 13.52 12.02
CA ALA A 178 -20.00 12.58 12.70
C ALA A 178 -21.30 12.28 11.92
N THR A 179 -21.52 12.91 10.77
CA THR A 179 -22.76 12.78 10.01
C THR A 179 -22.62 11.76 8.90
N PRO A 180 -23.53 10.77 8.77
CA PRO A 180 -23.53 9.86 7.64
C PRO A 180 -23.59 10.63 6.31
N LEU A 181 -22.70 10.29 5.37
CA LEU A 181 -22.61 10.98 4.08
C LEU A 181 -23.92 10.95 3.32
N LEU A 182 -24.63 9.82 3.34
CA LEU A 182 -25.93 9.66 2.67
C LEU A 182 -27.00 10.61 3.19
N ALA A 183 -26.91 11.04 4.46
CA ALA A 183 -27.85 11.98 5.04
C ALA A 183 -27.63 13.43 4.56
N LEU A 184 -26.48 13.73 3.99
CA LEU A 184 -26.14 15.05 3.44
C LEU A 184 -26.53 15.18 1.96
N LEU A 185 -26.92 14.10 1.33
CA LEU A 185 -27.33 14.11 -0.07
C LEU A 185 -28.79 14.57 -0.21
N PRO A 186 -29.09 15.39 -1.22
CA PRO A 186 -30.48 15.76 -1.48
C PRO A 186 -31.29 14.51 -1.84
N PRO A 187 -32.55 14.41 -1.39
CA PRO A 187 -33.44 13.33 -1.81
C PRO A 187 -33.65 13.42 -3.32
N VAL A 188 -33.52 12.28 -4.00
CA VAL A 188 -33.76 12.17 -5.45
C VAL A 188 -34.91 11.19 -5.66
N ASP A 189 -35.98 11.66 -6.31
CA ASP A 189 -37.14 10.84 -6.58
C ASP A 189 -36.82 9.74 -7.59
N GLY A 190 -36.82 8.49 -7.14
CA GLY A 190 -36.87 7.29 -7.96
C GLY A 190 -35.61 6.94 -8.77
N MET A 191 -34.54 7.72 -8.71
CA MET A 191 -33.25 7.45 -9.41
C MET A 191 -32.09 7.38 -8.44
N ALA A 192 -31.04 6.64 -8.83
CA ALA A 192 -29.78 6.66 -8.09
C ALA A 192 -29.25 8.12 -8.03
N ASN A 193 -28.78 8.53 -6.85
CA ASN A 193 -28.25 9.89 -6.67
C ASN A 193 -27.05 10.09 -7.62
N PRO A 194 -27.07 11.12 -8.50
CA PRO A 194 -26.03 11.33 -9.51
C PRO A 194 -24.61 11.41 -8.93
N LEU A 195 -24.48 11.97 -7.72
CA LEU A 195 -23.19 12.06 -7.02
C LEU A 195 -22.63 10.67 -6.69
N LEU A 196 -23.49 9.74 -6.24
CA LEU A 196 -23.06 8.36 -5.92
C LEU A 196 -22.56 7.66 -7.18
N THR A 197 -23.28 7.79 -8.28
CA THR A 197 -22.91 7.22 -9.59
C THR A 197 -21.59 7.82 -10.07
N GLN A 198 -21.47 9.12 -10.12
CA GLN A 198 -20.26 9.82 -10.57
C GLN A 198 -19.02 9.44 -9.75
N VAL A 199 -19.14 9.38 -8.42
CA VAL A 199 -18.01 8.99 -7.55
C VAL A 199 -17.68 7.52 -7.74
N SER A 200 -18.68 6.64 -7.89
CA SER A 200 -18.44 5.21 -8.10
C SER A 200 -17.76 4.94 -9.44
N GLU A 201 -18.19 5.60 -10.51
CA GLU A 201 -17.56 5.51 -11.83
C GLU A 201 -16.11 5.99 -11.79
N ALA A 202 -15.86 7.16 -11.21
CA ALA A 202 -14.53 7.72 -11.10
C ALA A 202 -13.57 6.83 -10.26
N VAL A 203 -14.05 6.22 -9.16
CA VAL A 203 -13.24 5.26 -8.40
C VAL A 203 -12.94 4.00 -9.21
N SER A 204 -13.92 3.54 -10.00
CA SER A 204 -13.74 2.37 -10.88
C SER A 204 -12.74 2.65 -12.00
N GLU A 205 -12.74 3.84 -12.59
CA GLU A 205 -11.74 4.27 -13.56
C GLU A 205 -10.33 4.29 -12.96
N TYR A 206 -10.19 4.81 -11.74
CA TYR A 206 -8.92 4.76 -11.01
C TYR A 206 -8.46 3.31 -10.74
N ALA A 207 -9.39 2.42 -10.43
CA ALA A 207 -9.08 1.01 -10.20
C ALA A 207 -8.52 0.32 -11.45
N GLN A 208 -9.02 0.70 -12.64
CA GLN A 208 -8.64 0.08 -13.92
C GLN A 208 -7.39 0.68 -14.57
N GLY A 209 -7.07 1.96 -14.31
CA GLY A 209 -6.08 2.68 -15.10
C GLY A 209 -4.78 3.01 -14.40
N GLU A 210 -4.83 3.66 -13.25
CA GLU A 210 -3.66 4.35 -12.70
C GLU A 210 -3.43 4.11 -11.18
N ALA A 211 -4.07 3.12 -10.61
CA ALA A 211 -3.93 2.83 -9.18
C ALA A 211 -2.47 2.65 -8.76
N ALA A 212 -1.63 2.10 -9.65
CA ALA A 212 -0.20 1.87 -9.40
C ALA A 212 0.60 3.17 -9.17
N ILE A 213 0.18 4.32 -9.70
CA ILE A 213 0.87 5.61 -9.50
C ILE A 213 0.90 6.01 -8.01
N PHE A 214 -0.12 5.65 -7.25
CA PHE A 214 -0.22 6.02 -5.84
C PHE A 214 0.50 5.04 -4.90
N TRP A 215 0.83 3.86 -5.37
CA TRP A 215 1.41 2.81 -4.53
C TRP A 215 2.71 3.20 -3.84
N PRO A 216 3.66 3.92 -4.48
CA PRO A 216 4.86 4.36 -3.78
C PRO A 216 4.57 5.19 -2.53
N ALA A 217 3.65 6.14 -2.63
CA ALA A 217 3.23 6.96 -1.49
C ALA A 217 2.46 6.15 -0.44
N LEU A 218 1.66 5.16 -0.87
CA LEU A 218 0.95 4.26 0.04
C LEU A 218 1.91 3.33 0.78
N VAL A 219 2.92 2.77 0.11
CA VAL A 219 3.98 1.97 0.73
C VAL A 219 4.68 2.77 1.81
N GLN A 220 5.12 3.99 1.50
CA GLN A 220 5.74 4.89 2.47
C GLN A 220 4.82 5.11 3.69
N ARG A 221 3.53 5.36 3.46
CA ARG A 221 2.56 5.61 4.52
C ARG A 221 2.31 4.39 5.39
N VAL A 222 2.20 3.21 4.81
CA VAL A 222 2.02 1.95 5.56
C VAL A 222 3.26 1.63 6.38
N LEU A 223 4.47 1.81 5.83
CA LEU A 223 5.71 1.65 6.57
C LEU A 223 5.81 2.64 7.73
N ALA A 224 5.39 3.89 7.54
CA ALA A 224 5.28 4.85 8.64
C ALA A 224 4.34 4.33 9.74
N GLY A 225 3.18 3.78 9.37
CA GLY A 225 2.25 3.15 10.30
C GLY A 225 2.84 1.95 11.04
N PHE A 226 3.65 1.14 10.36
CA PHE A 226 4.30 -0.03 10.98
C PHE A 226 5.28 0.35 12.08
N PHE A 227 6.02 1.43 11.89
CA PHE A 227 7.17 1.74 12.73
C PHE A 227 6.91 2.89 13.70
N TRP A 228 6.01 3.81 13.33
CA TRP A 228 5.79 5.07 14.05
C TRP A 228 4.31 5.42 14.19
N SER A 229 3.49 4.48 14.66
CA SER A 229 2.05 4.71 14.84
C SER A 229 1.72 5.96 15.67
N ALA A 230 2.56 6.31 16.63
CA ALA A 230 2.42 7.55 17.41
C ALA A 230 2.88 8.81 16.66
N PHE A 231 3.79 8.68 15.68
CA PHE A 231 4.34 9.79 14.90
C PHE A 231 3.35 10.29 13.82
N ILE A 232 2.49 9.39 13.34
CA ILE A 232 1.47 9.70 12.32
C ILE A 232 0.46 10.74 12.82
N SER A 233 0.16 10.76 14.11
CA SER A 233 -0.75 11.74 14.70
C SER A 233 -0.20 13.17 14.70
N THR A 234 1.13 13.33 14.69
CA THR A 234 1.80 14.64 14.78
C THR A 234 2.16 15.22 13.41
N VAL A 235 2.47 14.38 12.41
CA VAL A 235 2.88 14.82 11.05
C VAL A 235 1.68 14.95 10.12
N ASN A 236 0.55 14.32 10.43
CA ASN A 236 -0.62 14.23 9.57
C ASN A 236 -1.72 15.27 9.89
N GLY A 237 -1.33 16.49 10.18
CA GLY A 237 -2.31 17.60 10.09
C GLY A 237 -3.02 17.66 8.74
N ASP A 238 -2.40 17.13 7.66
CA ASP A 238 -2.90 17.21 6.29
C ASP A 238 -3.32 15.88 5.63
N PHE A 239 -3.08 14.73 6.25
CA PHE A 239 -3.45 13.44 5.66
C PHE A 239 -4.32 12.65 6.64
N GLY A 240 -5.62 12.63 6.40
CA GLY A 240 -6.61 11.88 7.18
C GLY A 240 -6.13 10.47 7.52
N CYS A 241 -6.07 10.18 8.79
CA CYS A 241 -5.60 8.97 9.41
C CYS A 241 -6.34 7.74 8.89
N CYS A 242 -5.67 6.80 8.23
CA CYS A 242 -6.12 5.43 8.34
C CYS A 242 -5.83 4.96 9.75
N ARG A 243 -6.86 4.90 10.56
CA ARG A 243 -6.82 4.05 11.75
C ARG A 243 -6.67 2.63 11.25
N LEU A 244 -5.47 2.07 11.41
CA LEU A 244 -5.38 0.63 11.58
C LEU A 244 -6.33 0.32 12.73
N VAL A 245 -7.38 -0.42 12.46
CA VAL A 245 -8.34 -0.85 13.47
C VAL A 245 -7.52 -1.58 14.54
N ASP A 246 -7.40 -0.98 15.71
CA ASP A 246 -6.79 -1.66 16.87
C ASP A 246 -7.77 -2.79 17.26
N PRO A 247 -7.37 -4.07 17.12
CA PRO A 247 -8.26 -5.19 17.43
C PRO A 247 -8.60 -5.31 18.91
N ARG A 248 -8.18 -4.36 19.76
CA ARG A 248 -8.39 -4.37 21.22
C ARG A 248 -9.54 -3.50 21.72
N VAL A 249 -10.35 -2.92 20.84
CA VAL A 249 -11.44 -2.00 21.23
C VAL A 249 -12.82 -2.66 21.22
N ASP A 250 -12.94 -3.97 21.00
CA ASP A 250 -14.20 -4.72 21.18
C ASP A 250 -14.03 -5.81 22.24
N GLN A 251 -13.92 -5.39 23.50
CA GLN A 251 -14.28 -6.17 24.70
C GLN A 251 -15.10 -5.30 25.64
#